data_df8cf2f5add2f0effaaada94234cea84
#
_entry.id   df8cf2f5add2f0effaaada94234cea84
#
_cell.length_a   1.000
_cell.length_b   1.000
_cell.length_c   1.000
_cell.angle_alpha   90.00
_cell.angle_beta   90.00
_cell.angle_gamma   90.00
#
_symmetry.space_group_name_H-M   'P 1'
#
loop_
_entity.id
_entity.type
_entity.pdbx_description
1 polymer ?
#
loop_
_entity_poly.entity_id
_entity_poly.type
_entity_poly.pdbx_seq_one_letter_code
_entity_poly.pdbx_strand_id
1 'polypeptide(L)'
;MAAQRMAAVDAQFYWMSAKIPNDEFLLYAFDGEPSDYPAAADQVCRRARACPELTTRVRDGSPLTYPRWVSATVAPDRVVRHDLDEQTWAGCLAAVVALAADQLDVRRMPWRLHVFAPVLDIPGVTGPGSVAVMQVAHALADGARAAAMAAWLFGRSHPVPAVRPPRAGLLPWRAAQAARAHRRLERDIGAGLLAPRAGPRPLLPTNARPGPARSVRTLLRRRSQVRGPTVTVGALCAVSAALSNLLGDAAGTLGAEVPMAKPGEPHAHNHFGNVVVGLHPNLGWEARAERIAAELADGRRRFAHPATRYADRAFAAVPAPLLRWGVAQFDADVRPVQVSGNTVVSSVHRGPADLTFGGARVALTAGYPALSPVMGLTHGVHGIGDTVAISVHAAESAVPDIDVYLGLLDAAL
;
A
#
# COMPACT_ATOMS: atom_id res chain seq x y z
N MET A 1 18.88 -19.01 -7.01
CA MET A 1 17.61 -19.62 -6.51
C MET A 1 17.00 -20.53 -7.58
N ALA A 2 16.41 -21.68 -7.19
CA ALA A 2 15.58 -22.44 -8.13
C ALA A 2 14.34 -21.62 -8.54
N ALA A 3 13.85 -21.81 -9.77
CA ALA A 3 12.66 -21.12 -10.26
C ALA A 3 11.44 -21.47 -9.40
N GLN A 4 10.86 -20.48 -8.72
CA GLN A 4 9.71 -20.63 -7.81
C GLN A 4 8.42 -20.27 -8.53
N ARG A 5 7.40 -21.13 -8.44
CA ARG A 5 6.05 -20.81 -8.96
C ARG A 5 5.49 -19.58 -8.20
N MET A 6 4.95 -18.62 -8.93
CA MET A 6 4.25 -17.47 -8.37
C MET A 6 2.97 -17.93 -7.66
N ALA A 7 2.67 -17.38 -6.50
CA ALA A 7 1.41 -17.63 -5.82
C ALA A 7 0.22 -17.03 -6.62
N ALA A 8 -0.97 -17.61 -6.47
CA ALA A 8 -2.14 -17.17 -7.24
C ALA A 8 -2.49 -15.69 -7.01
N VAL A 9 -2.39 -15.21 -5.77
CA VAL A 9 -2.65 -13.81 -5.44
C VAL A 9 -1.60 -12.88 -6.06
N ASP A 10 -0.32 -13.24 -6.06
CA ASP A 10 0.75 -12.44 -6.68
C ASP A 10 0.59 -12.41 -8.20
N ALA A 11 0.17 -13.54 -8.82
CA ALA A 11 -0.12 -13.63 -10.24
C ALA A 11 -1.36 -12.80 -10.63
N GLN A 12 -2.34 -12.68 -9.74
CA GLN A 12 -3.47 -11.79 -9.94
C GLN A 12 -3.00 -10.33 -10.03
N PHE A 13 -2.16 -9.84 -9.10
CA PHE A 13 -1.57 -8.51 -9.17
C PHE A 13 -0.73 -8.32 -10.43
N TYR A 14 0.09 -9.33 -10.79
CA TYR A 14 0.90 -9.30 -12.00
C TYR A 14 0.05 -9.14 -13.27
N TRP A 15 -1.02 -9.93 -13.43
CA TRP A 15 -1.87 -9.82 -14.61
C TRP A 15 -2.76 -8.56 -14.58
N MET A 16 -3.13 -8.09 -13.39
CA MET A 16 -3.92 -6.87 -13.23
C MET A 16 -3.12 -5.62 -13.57
N SER A 17 -1.79 -5.62 -13.38
CA SER A 17 -0.93 -4.46 -13.71
C SER A 17 -1.00 -4.06 -15.19
N ALA A 18 -1.35 -4.99 -16.08
CA ALA A 18 -1.59 -4.69 -17.48
C ALA A 18 -2.91 -3.95 -17.75
N LYS A 19 -3.79 -3.83 -16.75
CA LYS A 19 -5.11 -3.18 -16.86
C LYS A 19 -5.22 -1.90 -16.07
N ILE A 20 -4.61 -1.88 -14.89
CA ILE A 20 -4.52 -0.71 -14.01
C ILE A 20 -3.12 -0.61 -13.42
N PRO A 21 -2.53 0.59 -13.39
CA PRO A 21 -1.27 0.83 -12.68
C PRO A 21 -1.40 0.41 -11.21
N ASN A 22 -0.47 -0.40 -10.73
CA ASN A 22 -0.52 -0.90 -9.36
C ASN A 22 0.85 -1.00 -8.67
N ASP A 23 1.88 -0.36 -9.22
CA ASP A 23 3.16 -0.27 -8.52
C ASP A 23 3.00 0.52 -7.21
N GLU A 24 3.72 0.09 -6.19
CA GLU A 24 3.79 0.79 -4.90
C GLU A 24 4.97 1.76 -4.88
N PHE A 25 4.77 2.93 -4.27
CA PHE A 25 5.79 3.97 -4.12
C PHE A 25 6.01 4.27 -2.63
N LEU A 26 7.20 3.93 -2.15
CA LEU A 26 7.62 4.17 -0.76
C LEU A 26 8.68 5.27 -0.76
N LEU A 27 8.33 6.42 -0.21
CA LEU A 27 9.20 7.57 -0.10
C LEU A 27 9.93 7.56 1.26
N TYR A 28 11.23 7.88 1.22
CA TYR A 28 12.08 8.15 2.37
C TYR A 28 12.83 9.45 2.14
N ALA A 29 12.73 10.40 3.05
CA ALA A 29 13.51 11.62 3.03
C ALA A 29 14.61 11.55 4.09
N PHE A 30 15.78 12.04 3.73
CA PHE A 30 16.97 11.99 4.53
C PHE A 30 17.46 13.42 4.84
N ASP A 31 17.96 13.62 6.05
CA ASP A 31 18.52 14.87 6.53
C ASP A 31 19.96 15.02 6.01
N GLY A 32 20.10 15.67 4.87
CA GLY A 32 21.32 15.87 4.13
C GLY A 32 21.39 15.14 2.80
N GLU A 33 22.43 15.44 2.05
CA GLU A 33 22.76 14.85 0.76
C GLU A 33 23.88 13.82 0.92
N PRO A 34 23.92 12.76 0.07
CA PRO A 34 25.10 11.90 0.01
C PRO A 34 26.30 12.70 -0.50
N SER A 35 27.41 12.71 0.25
CA SER A 35 28.65 13.37 -0.16
C SER A 35 29.27 12.75 -1.42
N ASP A 36 28.99 11.47 -1.65
CA ASP A 36 29.37 10.69 -2.83
C ASP A 36 28.15 9.87 -3.29
N TYR A 37 27.42 10.41 -4.27
CA TYR A 37 26.23 9.74 -4.80
C TYR A 37 26.57 8.39 -5.48
N PRO A 38 27.59 8.27 -6.35
CA PRO A 38 27.99 6.99 -6.91
C PRO A 38 28.25 5.93 -5.84
N ALA A 39 28.99 6.26 -4.78
CA ALA A 39 29.26 5.32 -3.70
C ALA A 39 27.98 4.93 -2.92
N ALA A 40 27.05 5.85 -2.70
CA ALA A 40 25.75 5.58 -2.07
C ALA A 40 24.88 4.65 -2.92
N ALA A 41 24.80 4.90 -4.22
CA ALA A 41 24.09 4.07 -5.19
C ALA A 41 24.69 2.64 -5.27
N ASP A 42 26.01 2.54 -5.32
CA ASP A 42 26.72 1.25 -5.30
C ASP A 42 26.47 0.48 -3.99
N GLN A 43 26.38 1.17 -2.88
CA GLN A 43 26.06 0.53 -1.58
C GLN A 43 24.65 -0.06 -1.61
N VAL A 44 23.65 0.66 -2.14
CA VAL A 44 22.29 0.14 -2.34
C VAL A 44 22.31 -1.10 -3.25
N CYS A 45 23.02 -1.05 -4.37
CA CYS A 45 23.15 -2.19 -5.28
C CYS A 45 23.85 -3.40 -4.63
N ARG A 46 24.88 -3.18 -3.79
CA ARG A 46 25.55 -4.27 -3.03
C ARG A 46 24.56 -4.91 -2.05
N ARG A 47 23.79 -4.11 -1.30
CA ARG A 47 22.77 -4.63 -0.39
C ARG A 47 21.66 -5.37 -1.12
N ALA A 48 21.22 -4.86 -2.26
CA ALA A 48 20.24 -5.54 -3.09
C ALA A 48 20.72 -6.91 -3.58
N ARG A 49 22.00 -7.03 -3.98
CA ARG A 49 22.59 -8.32 -4.39
C ARG A 49 22.65 -9.33 -3.24
N ALA A 50 22.73 -8.88 -2.01
CA ALA A 50 22.72 -9.74 -0.82
C ALA A 50 21.31 -10.14 -0.35
N CYS A 51 20.23 -9.61 -0.97
CA CYS A 51 18.85 -9.91 -0.64
C CYS A 51 18.21 -10.76 -1.75
N PRO A 52 17.87 -12.03 -1.48
CA PRO A 52 17.26 -12.91 -2.48
C PRO A 52 16.00 -12.34 -3.14
N GLU A 53 15.18 -11.62 -2.36
CA GLU A 53 13.93 -11.01 -2.81
C GLU A 53 14.15 -9.90 -3.84
N LEU A 54 15.27 -9.16 -3.71
CA LEU A 54 15.65 -8.07 -4.61
C LEU A 54 16.42 -8.57 -5.85
N THR A 55 16.80 -9.86 -5.88
CA THR A 55 17.51 -10.51 -7.00
C THR A 55 16.59 -11.44 -7.79
N THR A 56 15.33 -11.06 -7.94
CA THR A 56 14.33 -11.85 -8.67
C THR A 56 13.70 -11.05 -9.81
N ARG A 57 13.13 -11.76 -10.78
CA ARG A 57 12.25 -11.22 -11.81
C ARG A 57 11.22 -12.27 -12.22
N VAL A 58 10.18 -11.84 -12.89
CA VAL A 58 9.17 -12.74 -13.42
C VAL A 58 9.66 -13.37 -14.72
N ARG A 59 9.40 -14.66 -14.87
CA ARG A 59 9.44 -15.37 -16.14
C ARG A 59 8.07 -15.95 -16.42
N ASP A 60 7.47 -15.50 -17.51
CA ASP A 60 6.23 -16.07 -18.00
C ASP A 60 6.41 -17.53 -18.37
N GLY A 61 5.38 -18.31 -18.10
CA GLY A 61 5.24 -19.68 -18.58
C GLY A 61 4.35 -19.77 -19.81
N SER A 62 3.81 -20.95 -20.05
CA SER A 62 2.73 -21.12 -21.03
C SER A 62 1.44 -20.46 -20.50
N PRO A 63 0.43 -20.20 -21.37
CA PRO A 63 -0.89 -19.74 -20.94
C PRO A 63 -1.60 -20.65 -19.93
N LEU A 64 -1.15 -21.91 -19.82
CA LEU A 64 -1.71 -22.93 -18.92
C LEU A 64 -1.04 -22.97 -17.54
N THR A 65 0.02 -22.21 -17.32
CA THR A 65 0.82 -22.25 -16.09
C THR A 65 0.95 -20.88 -15.44
N TYR A 66 1.15 -20.87 -14.14
CA TYR A 66 1.51 -19.65 -13.41
C TYR A 66 2.91 -19.17 -13.83
N PRO A 67 3.16 -17.84 -13.85
CA PRO A 67 4.49 -17.29 -13.95
C PRO A 67 5.41 -17.82 -12.83
N ARG A 68 6.70 -17.62 -12.99
CA ARG A 68 7.71 -18.04 -12.00
C ARG A 68 8.62 -16.88 -11.64
N TRP A 69 8.97 -16.80 -10.37
CA TRP A 69 10.09 -16.02 -9.91
C TRP A 69 11.38 -16.73 -10.29
N VAL A 70 12.28 -16.04 -10.96
CA VAL A 70 13.61 -16.54 -11.34
C VAL A 70 14.67 -15.54 -10.90
N SER A 71 15.90 -16.03 -10.71
CA SER A 71 17.02 -15.15 -10.35
C SER A 71 17.26 -14.08 -11.41
N ALA A 72 17.61 -12.89 -10.96
CA ALA A 72 17.98 -11.75 -11.78
C ALA A 72 19.22 -11.07 -11.21
N THR A 73 20.01 -10.45 -12.06
CA THR A 73 21.10 -9.58 -11.65
C THR A 73 20.57 -8.21 -11.24
N VAL A 74 21.25 -7.60 -10.27
CA VAL A 74 21.01 -6.19 -9.92
C VAL A 74 22.02 -5.34 -10.68
N ALA A 75 21.53 -4.71 -11.74
CA ALA A 75 22.32 -3.77 -12.55
C ALA A 75 22.29 -2.36 -11.93
N PRO A 76 23.25 -1.49 -12.28
CA PRO A 76 23.30 -0.10 -11.75
C PRO A 76 22.05 0.73 -12.04
N ASP A 77 21.34 0.47 -13.13
CA ASP A 77 20.10 1.14 -13.55
C ASP A 77 18.91 0.93 -12.60
N ARG A 78 19.11 0.12 -11.53
CA ARG A 78 18.16 0.00 -10.42
C ARG A 78 18.09 1.24 -9.53
N VAL A 79 19.13 2.05 -9.52
CA VAL A 79 19.20 3.29 -8.75
C VAL A 79 19.36 4.44 -9.73
N VAL A 80 18.32 5.26 -9.85
CA VAL A 80 18.24 6.34 -10.83
C VAL A 80 18.21 7.68 -10.11
N ARG A 81 19.15 8.56 -10.41
CA ARG A 81 19.11 9.96 -9.98
C ARG A 81 18.26 10.76 -10.96
N HIS A 82 17.43 11.62 -10.41
CA HIS A 82 16.61 12.57 -11.15
C HIS A 82 17.04 13.99 -10.80
N ASP A 83 17.14 14.81 -11.80
CA ASP A 83 17.24 16.26 -11.64
C ASP A 83 15.80 16.82 -11.51
N LEU A 84 15.64 17.81 -10.66
CA LEU A 84 14.36 18.51 -10.47
C LEU A 84 14.46 19.90 -11.07
N ASP A 85 13.45 20.30 -11.82
CA ASP A 85 13.31 21.68 -12.29
C ASP A 85 13.17 22.64 -11.10
N GLU A 86 12.38 22.25 -10.11
CA GLU A 86 12.26 22.91 -8.82
C GLU A 86 12.80 22.01 -7.73
N GLN A 87 13.95 22.35 -7.16
CA GLN A 87 14.63 21.57 -6.10
C GLN A 87 13.96 21.75 -4.73
N THR A 88 12.63 21.76 -4.71
CA THR A 88 11.82 21.89 -3.50
C THR A 88 11.10 20.57 -3.18
N TRP A 89 10.58 20.47 -1.96
CA TRP A 89 9.70 19.35 -1.56
C TRP A 89 8.47 19.25 -2.48
N ALA A 90 7.87 20.38 -2.84
CA ALA A 90 6.70 20.41 -3.73
C ALA A 90 7.07 19.90 -5.14
N GLY A 91 8.20 20.36 -5.72
CA GLY A 91 8.70 19.87 -6.99
C GLY A 91 9.04 18.38 -6.97
N CYS A 92 9.64 17.90 -5.87
CA CYS A 92 9.90 16.48 -5.68
C CYS A 92 8.59 15.66 -5.65
N LEU A 93 7.56 16.10 -4.93
CA LEU A 93 6.27 15.42 -4.91
C LEU A 93 5.59 15.42 -6.28
N ALA A 94 5.70 16.47 -7.08
CA ALA A 94 5.20 16.51 -8.45
C ALA A 94 5.92 15.48 -9.33
N ALA A 95 7.25 15.36 -9.20
CA ALA A 95 8.02 14.33 -9.88
C ALA A 95 7.62 12.92 -9.47
N VAL A 96 7.35 12.68 -8.18
CA VAL A 96 6.86 11.38 -7.68
C VAL A 96 5.51 11.01 -8.30
N VAL A 97 4.59 11.97 -8.47
CA VAL A 97 3.31 11.72 -9.18
C VAL A 97 3.56 11.31 -10.63
N ALA A 98 4.51 11.95 -11.30
CA ALA A 98 4.85 11.61 -12.69
C ALA A 98 5.42 10.18 -12.82
N LEU A 99 6.21 9.71 -11.84
CA LEU A 99 6.71 8.34 -11.81
C LEU A 99 5.58 7.29 -11.78
N ALA A 100 4.42 7.60 -11.21
CA ALA A 100 3.31 6.66 -11.14
C ALA A 100 2.72 6.29 -12.52
N ALA A 101 3.02 7.05 -13.57
CA ALA A 101 2.65 6.74 -14.94
C ALA A 101 3.57 5.70 -15.61
N ASP A 102 4.82 5.55 -15.11
CA ASP A 102 5.82 4.61 -15.63
C ASP A 102 5.87 3.34 -14.78
N GLN A 103 5.03 2.37 -15.14
CA GLN A 103 4.95 1.09 -14.43
C GLN A 103 6.12 0.17 -14.78
N LEU A 104 6.60 -0.58 -13.81
CA LEU A 104 7.71 -1.52 -13.98
C LEU A 104 7.31 -2.73 -14.85
N ASP A 105 8.16 -3.08 -15.81
CA ASP A 105 8.09 -4.40 -16.44
C ASP A 105 8.76 -5.42 -15.50
N VAL A 106 7.96 -6.12 -14.72
CA VAL A 106 8.43 -7.11 -13.73
C VAL A 106 9.22 -8.29 -14.33
N ARG A 107 9.16 -8.47 -15.67
CA ARG A 107 9.98 -9.47 -16.38
C ARG A 107 11.43 -9.01 -16.54
N ARG A 108 11.66 -7.71 -16.44
CA ARG A 108 12.97 -7.08 -16.51
C ARG A 108 13.40 -6.56 -15.15
N MET A 109 12.54 -5.81 -14.50
CA MET A 109 12.85 -5.01 -13.32
C MET A 109 11.63 -4.88 -12.39
N PRO A 110 11.51 -5.71 -11.33
CA PRO A 110 10.36 -5.65 -10.43
C PRO A 110 10.48 -4.58 -9.34
N TRP A 111 11.58 -3.87 -9.24
CA TRP A 111 11.78 -2.72 -8.36
C TRP A 111 12.81 -1.75 -8.93
N ARG A 112 12.70 -0.47 -8.55
CA ARG A 112 13.63 0.61 -8.86
C ARG A 112 13.70 1.59 -7.70
N LEU A 113 14.85 2.19 -7.46
CA LEU A 113 15.02 3.28 -6.51
C LEU A 113 15.27 4.57 -7.27
N HIS A 114 14.37 5.53 -7.12
CA HIS A 114 14.50 6.88 -7.66
C HIS A 114 15.09 7.78 -6.59
N VAL A 115 16.07 8.60 -6.90
CA VAL A 115 16.74 9.51 -5.96
C VAL A 115 16.69 10.92 -6.49
N PHE A 116 16.27 11.84 -5.63
CA PHE A 116 16.22 13.26 -5.85
C PHE A 116 17.14 13.95 -4.84
N ALA A 117 18.12 14.73 -5.30
CA ALA A 117 19.05 15.47 -4.47
C ALA A 117 19.74 16.57 -5.30
N PRO A 118 19.80 17.85 -4.82
CA PRO A 118 19.23 18.29 -3.55
C PRO A 118 17.71 18.46 -3.57
N VAL A 119 17.08 18.39 -2.39
CA VAL A 119 15.68 18.77 -2.19
C VAL A 119 15.61 19.71 -0.99
N LEU A 120 15.04 20.89 -1.19
CA LEU A 120 14.82 21.91 -0.18
C LEU A 120 13.40 21.76 0.44
N ASP A 121 13.20 22.37 1.59
CA ASP A 121 11.89 22.46 2.26
C ASP A 121 11.26 21.09 2.61
N ILE A 122 12.09 20.07 2.80
CA ILE A 122 11.60 18.78 3.30
C ILE A 122 11.07 18.97 4.71
N PRO A 123 9.83 18.56 5.04
CA PRO A 123 9.27 18.71 6.37
C PRO A 123 10.17 18.08 7.44
N GLY A 124 10.57 18.88 8.46
CA GLY A 124 11.39 18.42 9.56
C GLY A 124 12.91 18.32 9.27
N VAL A 125 13.36 18.76 8.10
CA VAL A 125 14.78 18.85 7.70
C VAL A 125 15.20 20.31 7.59
N THR A 126 16.39 20.62 8.11
CA THR A 126 16.97 21.97 8.00
C THR A 126 18.00 21.99 6.85
N GLY A 127 17.76 22.82 5.84
CA GLY A 127 18.61 22.90 4.65
C GLY A 127 18.33 21.83 3.61
N PRO A 128 19.26 21.60 2.67
CA PRO A 128 19.07 20.61 1.62
C PRO A 128 19.13 19.18 2.13
N GLY A 129 18.24 18.36 1.64
CA GLY A 129 18.20 16.92 1.90
C GLY A 129 18.15 16.09 0.65
N SER A 130 17.93 14.82 0.81
CA SER A 130 17.70 13.89 -0.30
C SER A 130 16.43 13.07 -0.09
N VAL A 131 15.78 12.73 -1.19
CA VAL A 131 14.58 11.90 -1.19
C VAL A 131 14.85 10.66 -2.04
N ALA A 132 14.61 9.49 -1.46
CA ALA A 132 14.66 8.23 -2.18
C ALA A 132 13.26 7.59 -2.23
N VAL A 133 12.82 7.24 -3.42
CA VAL A 133 11.49 6.63 -3.65
C VAL A 133 11.70 5.23 -4.22
N MET A 134 11.33 4.23 -3.43
CA MET A 134 11.32 2.85 -3.90
C MET A 134 10.02 2.59 -4.64
N GLN A 135 10.11 2.40 -5.94
CA GLN A 135 9.04 1.84 -6.77
C GLN A 135 9.17 0.32 -6.78
N VAL A 136 8.07 -0.35 -6.48
CA VAL A 136 8.03 -1.81 -6.40
C VAL A 136 6.75 -2.32 -7.06
N ALA A 137 6.86 -3.29 -7.95
CA ALA A 137 5.71 -3.93 -8.56
C ALA A 137 4.91 -4.69 -7.49
N HIS A 138 3.61 -4.44 -7.39
CA HIS A 138 2.74 -5.02 -6.36
C HIS A 138 2.74 -6.56 -6.36
N ALA A 139 3.05 -7.19 -7.50
CA ALA A 139 3.25 -8.63 -7.56
C ALA A 139 4.43 -9.13 -6.70
N LEU A 140 5.46 -8.28 -6.46
CA LEU A 140 6.65 -8.62 -5.69
C LEU A 140 6.47 -8.40 -4.19
N ALA A 141 5.66 -7.41 -3.78
CA ALA A 141 5.52 -7.05 -2.39
C ALA A 141 4.16 -6.38 -2.11
N ASP A 142 3.63 -6.59 -0.93
CA ASP A 142 2.69 -5.69 -0.28
C ASP A 142 3.44 -4.59 0.50
N GLY A 143 2.72 -3.58 1.01
CA GLY A 143 3.32 -2.43 1.68
C GLY A 143 4.24 -2.78 2.86
N ALA A 144 3.96 -3.84 3.62
CA ALA A 144 4.80 -4.28 4.73
C ALA A 144 6.09 -4.93 4.23
N ARG A 145 5.99 -5.79 3.20
CA ARG A 145 7.14 -6.44 2.57
C ARG A 145 8.00 -5.43 1.81
N ALA A 146 7.38 -4.51 1.08
CA ALA A 146 8.08 -3.42 0.40
C ALA A 146 8.85 -2.53 1.40
N ALA A 147 8.25 -2.23 2.56
CA ALA A 147 8.92 -1.50 3.63
C ALA A 147 10.13 -2.27 4.20
N ALA A 148 10.05 -3.59 4.35
CA ALA A 148 11.17 -4.42 4.78
C ALA A 148 12.29 -4.45 3.73
N MET A 149 11.97 -4.52 2.44
CA MET A 149 12.92 -4.45 1.33
C MET A 149 13.63 -3.09 1.28
N ALA A 150 12.89 -1.99 1.42
CA ALA A 150 13.47 -0.64 1.48
C ALA A 150 14.38 -0.48 2.72
N ALA A 151 13.95 -0.97 3.88
CA ALA A 151 14.75 -0.93 5.09
C ALA A 151 16.09 -1.68 4.94
N TRP A 152 16.08 -2.83 4.26
CA TRP A 152 17.30 -3.55 3.90
C TRP A 152 18.22 -2.73 2.99
N LEU A 153 17.67 -2.09 1.95
CA LEU A 153 18.44 -1.23 1.06
C LEU A 153 19.10 -0.06 1.81
N PHE A 154 18.41 0.49 2.83
CA PHE A 154 18.90 1.62 3.63
C PHE A 154 19.65 1.21 4.90
N GLY A 155 20.03 -0.08 5.03
CA GLY A 155 21.05 -0.53 6.01
C GLY A 155 20.53 -1.27 7.21
N ARG A 156 19.22 -1.55 7.32
CA ARG A 156 18.72 -2.43 8.37
C ARG A 156 19.14 -3.87 8.12
N SER A 157 19.66 -4.54 9.14
CA SER A 157 20.21 -5.91 9.03
C SER A 157 19.14 -7.02 9.12
N HIS A 158 17.88 -6.68 9.48
CA HIS A 158 16.83 -7.68 9.55
C HIS A 158 16.45 -8.17 8.16
N PRO A 159 16.46 -9.50 7.92
CA PRO A 159 16.13 -10.04 6.61
C PRO A 159 14.66 -9.77 6.25
N VAL A 160 14.40 -9.63 4.95
CA VAL A 160 13.03 -9.59 4.42
C VAL A 160 12.35 -10.93 4.75
N PRO A 161 11.13 -10.94 5.30
CA PRO A 161 10.44 -12.19 5.66
C PRO A 161 10.35 -13.15 4.49
N ALA A 162 10.79 -14.39 4.68
CA ALA A 162 10.71 -15.42 3.66
C ALA A 162 9.25 -15.81 3.38
N VAL A 163 8.93 -16.07 2.11
CA VAL A 163 7.61 -16.55 1.70
C VAL A 163 7.68 -18.06 1.46
N ARG A 164 6.80 -18.80 2.10
CA ARG A 164 6.67 -20.24 1.89
C ARG A 164 5.55 -20.49 0.87
N PRO A 165 5.88 -21.03 -0.34
CA PRO A 165 4.85 -21.30 -1.34
C PRO A 165 3.77 -22.22 -0.77
N PRO A 166 2.50 -21.97 -1.11
CA PRO A 166 1.43 -22.85 -0.67
C PRO A 166 1.60 -24.24 -1.28
N ARG A 167 1.33 -25.27 -0.48
CA ARG A 167 1.29 -26.65 -1.00
C ARG A 167 0.19 -26.78 -2.05
N ALA A 168 0.51 -27.38 -3.18
CA ALA A 168 -0.48 -27.70 -4.19
C ALA A 168 -1.64 -28.51 -3.59
N GLY A 169 -2.83 -28.30 -4.09
CA GLY A 169 -4.03 -29.01 -3.66
C GLY A 169 -5.03 -29.06 -4.81
N LEU A 170 -5.94 -30.04 -4.77
CA LEU A 170 -7.00 -30.13 -5.75
C LEU A 170 -8.09 -29.08 -5.46
N LEU A 171 -8.43 -28.26 -6.44
CA LEU A 171 -9.42 -27.19 -6.29
C LEU A 171 -10.76 -27.70 -5.74
N PRO A 172 -11.37 -28.81 -6.23
CA PRO A 172 -12.67 -29.28 -5.69
C PRO A 172 -12.61 -29.57 -4.20
N TRP A 173 -11.52 -30.20 -3.75
CA TRP A 173 -11.33 -30.48 -2.33
C TRP A 173 -11.15 -29.22 -1.48
N ARG A 174 -10.32 -28.28 -1.96
CA ARG A 174 -10.10 -26.99 -1.31
C ARG A 174 -11.37 -26.14 -1.26
N ALA A 175 -12.14 -26.13 -2.34
CA ALA A 175 -13.43 -25.45 -2.41
C ALA A 175 -14.44 -26.04 -1.42
N ALA A 176 -14.52 -27.37 -1.28
CA ALA A 176 -15.38 -28.03 -0.32
C ALA A 176 -14.99 -27.69 1.14
N GLN A 177 -13.66 -27.63 1.43
CA GLN A 177 -13.17 -27.21 2.74
C GLN A 177 -13.53 -25.72 3.02
N ALA A 178 -13.34 -24.84 2.05
CA ALA A 178 -13.67 -23.43 2.15
C ALA A 178 -15.19 -23.22 2.35
N ALA A 179 -16.04 -23.95 1.63
CA ALA A 179 -17.47 -23.89 1.76
C ALA A 179 -17.95 -24.34 3.16
N ARG A 180 -17.33 -25.40 3.72
CA ARG A 180 -17.64 -25.84 5.10
C ARG A 180 -17.22 -24.78 6.13
N ALA A 181 -16.02 -24.21 5.96
CA ALA A 181 -15.52 -23.18 6.84
C ALA A 181 -16.33 -21.88 6.73
N HIS A 182 -16.82 -21.54 5.53
CA HIS A 182 -17.72 -20.40 5.33
C HIS A 182 -19.07 -20.60 6.05
N ARG A 183 -19.68 -21.78 5.96
CA ARG A 183 -20.90 -22.08 6.73
C ARG A 183 -20.69 -21.98 8.24
N ARG A 184 -19.49 -22.28 8.75
CA ARG A 184 -19.16 -22.05 10.15
C ARG A 184 -19.08 -20.56 10.45
N LEU A 185 -18.41 -19.78 9.59
CA LEU A 185 -18.33 -18.32 9.70
C LEU A 185 -19.73 -17.68 9.78
N GLU A 186 -20.66 -18.11 8.92
CA GLU A 186 -22.04 -17.60 8.90
C GLU A 186 -22.78 -17.95 10.20
N ARG A 187 -22.57 -19.16 10.75
CA ARG A 187 -23.13 -19.53 12.06
C ARG A 187 -22.56 -18.70 13.19
N ASP A 188 -21.25 -18.46 13.19
CA ASP A 188 -20.58 -17.67 14.22
C ASP A 188 -21.03 -16.17 14.16
N ILE A 189 -21.32 -15.66 12.95
CA ILE A 189 -21.95 -14.35 12.77
C ILE A 189 -23.39 -14.35 13.30
N GLY A 190 -24.20 -15.34 12.92
CA GLY A 190 -25.58 -15.46 13.39
C GLY A 190 -25.72 -15.64 14.92
N ALA A 191 -24.73 -16.24 15.56
CA ALA A 191 -24.63 -16.39 17.01
C ALA A 191 -24.05 -15.13 17.72
N GLY A 192 -23.69 -14.06 16.98
CA GLY A 192 -23.11 -12.84 17.54
C GLY A 192 -21.65 -12.97 18.00
N LEU A 193 -20.97 -14.09 17.69
CA LEU A 193 -19.58 -14.33 18.06
C LEU A 193 -18.60 -13.53 17.17
N LEU A 194 -19.05 -13.14 15.99
CA LEU A 194 -18.30 -12.34 15.03
C LEU A 194 -19.21 -11.30 14.36
N ALA A 195 -18.76 -10.06 14.27
CA ALA A 195 -19.53 -9.02 13.60
C ALA A 195 -19.69 -9.32 12.09
N PRO A 196 -20.81 -8.96 11.45
CA PRO A 196 -20.95 -9.05 10.00
C PRO A 196 -19.97 -8.11 9.29
N ARG A 197 -19.74 -8.33 8.00
CA ARG A 197 -18.97 -7.35 7.18
C ARG A 197 -19.76 -6.06 7.06
N ALA A 198 -19.04 -4.94 6.99
CA ALA A 198 -19.67 -3.67 6.59
C ALA A 198 -20.35 -3.83 5.22
N GLY A 199 -21.57 -3.29 5.12
CA GLY A 199 -22.31 -3.29 3.86
C GLY A 199 -21.69 -2.37 2.80
N PRO A 200 -22.12 -2.50 1.54
CA PRO A 200 -21.71 -1.61 0.47
C PRO A 200 -22.23 -0.18 0.72
N ARG A 201 -21.59 0.81 0.09
CA ARG A 201 -21.84 2.23 0.26
C ARG A 201 -22.16 2.89 -1.07
N PRO A 202 -22.88 4.01 -1.09
CA PRO A 202 -23.06 4.80 -2.30
C PRO A 202 -21.71 5.38 -2.77
N LEU A 203 -21.61 5.64 -4.07
CA LEU A 203 -20.50 6.42 -4.59
C LEU A 203 -20.64 7.89 -4.13
N LEU A 204 -19.49 8.44 -3.74
CA LEU A 204 -19.36 9.86 -3.40
C LEU A 204 -18.38 10.53 -4.39
N PRO A 205 -18.24 11.88 -4.37
CA PRO A 205 -17.26 12.55 -5.22
C PRO A 205 -15.85 11.97 -5.12
N THR A 206 -15.42 11.53 -3.93
CA THR A 206 -14.12 10.86 -3.72
C THR A 206 -13.95 9.54 -4.49
N ASN A 207 -15.04 8.93 -4.96
CA ASN A 207 -15.05 7.76 -5.83
C ASN A 207 -15.06 8.13 -7.33
N ALA A 208 -14.86 9.40 -7.68
CA ALA A 208 -14.72 9.80 -9.07
C ALA A 208 -13.54 9.09 -9.72
N ARG A 209 -13.70 8.76 -11.00
CA ARG A 209 -12.62 8.15 -11.79
C ARG A 209 -11.45 9.14 -11.88
N PRO A 210 -10.22 8.71 -11.52
CA PRO A 210 -9.05 9.58 -11.64
C PRO A 210 -8.78 9.99 -13.09
N GLY A 211 -8.71 11.30 -13.33
CA GLY A 211 -8.18 11.87 -14.56
C GLY A 211 -6.64 11.89 -14.57
N PRO A 212 -6.04 12.54 -15.57
CA PRO A 212 -4.58 12.70 -15.65
C PRO A 212 -4.04 13.66 -14.56
N ALA A 213 -4.80 14.69 -14.20
CA ALA A 213 -4.42 15.64 -13.16
C ALA A 213 -4.55 15.00 -11.78
N ARG A 214 -3.41 14.79 -11.14
CA ARG A 214 -3.27 14.14 -9.82
C ARG A 214 -2.27 14.92 -9.00
N SER A 215 -2.47 14.89 -7.70
CA SER A 215 -1.59 15.57 -6.76
C SER A 215 -1.38 14.73 -5.50
N VAL A 216 -0.22 14.91 -4.87
CA VAL A 216 0.08 14.33 -3.56
C VAL A 216 0.52 15.41 -2.61
N ARG A 217 0.17 15.24 -1.33
CA ARG A 217 0.58 16.12 -0.23
C ARG A 217 0.91 15.29 1.00
N THR A 218 1.70 15.85 1.92
CA THR A 218 2.09 15.16 3.15
C THR A 218 2.12 16.13 4.32
N LEU A 219 1.43 15.78 5.39
CA LEU A 219 1.54 16.40 6.71
C LEU A 219 2.48 15.58 7.57
N LEU A 220 3.43 16.22 8.26
CA LEU A 220 4.31 15.57 9.22
C LEU A 220 3.86 15.88 10.64
N ARG A 221 3.80 14.83 11.48
CA ARG A 221 3.47 14.92 12.91
C ARG A 221 4.42 14.06 13.73
N ARG A 222 4.57 14.39 15.00
CA ARG A 222 5.07 13.42 15.97
C ARG A 222 3.97 12.46 16.37
N ARG A 223 4.33 11.24 16.75
CA ARG A 223 3.35 10.24 17.22
C ARG A 223 2.44 10.78 18.33
N SER A 224 2.98 11.59 19.26
CA SER A 224 2.24 12.22 20.36
C SER A 224 1.23 13.29 19.92
N GLN A 225 1.38 13.83 18.73
CA GLN A 225 0.44 14.82 18.16
C GLN A 225 -0.74 14.17 17.47
N VAL A 226 -0.66 12.89 17.12
CA VAL A 226 -1.80 12.15 16.53
C VAL A 226 -2.66 11.61 17.66
N ARG A 227 -3.83 12.23 17.84
CA ARG A 227 -4.80 11.88 18.88
C ARG A 227 -5.35 10.46 18.68
N GLY A 228 -5.60 9.72 19.76
CA GLY A 228 -6.30 8.44 19.72
C GLY A 228 -5.51 7.24 20.25
N PRO A 229 -6.16 6.08 20.41
CA PRO A 229 -5.55 4.89 20.99
C PRO A 229 -4.45 4.30 20.08
N THR A 230 -4.55 4.52 18.77
CA THR A 230 -3.51 4.18 17.79
C THR A 230 -3.45 5.26 16.71
N VAL A 231 -2.29 5.39 16.05
CA VAL A 231 -2.12 6.31 14.90
C VAL A 231 -3.17 6.06 13.83
N THR A 232 -3.46 4.80 13.52
CA THR A 232 -4.47 4.43 12.50
C THR A 232 -5.86 4.92 12.88
N VAL A 233 -6.28 4.76 14.14
CA VAL A 233 -7.60 5.24 14.60
C VAL A 233 -7.66 6.76 14.56
N GLY A 234 -6.62 7.44 15.06
CA GLY A 234 -6.56 8.90 15.01
C GLY A 234 -6.62 9.46 13.61
N ALA A 235 -5.85 8.87 12.68
CA ALA A 235 -5.87 9.27 11.27
C ALA A 235 -7.26 9.04 10.62
N LEU A 236 -7.92 7.90 10.92
CA LEU A 236 -9.28 7.63 10.43
C LEU A 236 -10.30 8.63 10.97
N CYS A 237 -10.16 9.06 12.24
CA CYS A 237 -11.00 10.10 12.82
C CYS A 237 -10.77 11.46 12.15
N ALA A 238 -9.52 11.82 11.87
CA ALA A 238 -9.18 13.05 11.17
C ALA A 238 -9.69 13.04 9.72
N VAL A 239 -9.49 11.93 9.00
CA VAL A 239 -10.03 11.72 7.64
C VAL A 239 -11.57 11.83 7.66
N SER A 240 -12.23 11.26 8.67
CA SER A 240 -13.69 11.40 8.82
C SER A 240 -14.11 12.87 8.94
N ALA A 241 -13.47 13.64 9.80
CA ALA A 241 -13.78 15.05 10.01
C ALA A 241 -13.50 15.88 8.75
N ALA A 242 -12.33 15.68 8.13
CA ALA A 242 -11.95 16.39 6.91
C ALA A 242 -12.92 16.11 5.75
N LEU A 243 -13.28 14.84 5.54
CA LEU A 243 -14.25 14.45 4.50
C LEU A 243 -15.66 14.94 4.79
N SER A 244 -16.07 14.99 6.05
CA SER A 244 -17.37 15.55 6.43
C SER A 244 -17.46 17.02 6.07
N ASN A 245 -16.41 17.79 6.36
CA ASN A 245 -16.34 19.21 6.02
C ASN A 245 -16.26 19.43 4.49
N LEU A 246 -15.57 18.55 3.76
CA LEU A 246 -15.46 18.65 2.31
C LEU A 246 -16.76 18.31 1.58
N LEU A 247 -17.48 17.29 2.05
CA LEU A 247 -18.63 16.69 1.34
C LEU A 247 -19.99 17.15 1.88
N GLY A 248 -20.03 17.80 3.04
CA GLY A 248 -21.27 18.26 3.66
C GLY A 248 -22.27 17.12 3.89
N ASP A 249 -23.52 17.33 3.50
CA ASP A 249 -24.63 16.38 3.71
C ASP A 249 -24.41 15.01 3.06
N ALA A 250 -23.57 14.92 2.02
CA ALA A 250 -23.25 13.66 1.36
C ALA A 250 -22.40 12.72 2.24
N ALA A 251 -21.82 13.23 3.33
CA ALA A 251 -20.89 12.47 4.19
C ALA A 251 -21.56 11.41 5.09
N GLY A 252 -22.89 11.34 5.18
CA GLY A 252 -23.61 10.51 6.16
C GLY A 252 -23.26 9.01 6.18
N THR A 253 -22.76 8.48 5.06
CA THR A 253 -22.43 7.04 4.89
C THR A 253 -20.95 6.77 4.65
N LEU A 254 -20.08 7.71 5.00
CA LEU A 254 -18.63 7.60 4.78
C LEU A 254 -18.02 6.30 5.33
N GLY A 255 -17.13 5.71 4.57
CA GLY A 255 -16.33 4.57 4.99
C GLY A 255 -14.97 4.51 4.31
N ALA A 256 -14.06 3.84 4.97
CA ALA A 256 -12.70 3.64 4.48
C ALA A 256 -12.38 2.15 4.30
N GLU A 257 -11.63 1.83 3.24
CA GLU A 257 -10.92 0.57 3.13
C GLU A 257 -9.55 0.70 3.83
N VAL A 258 -9.28 -0.23 4.73
CA VAL A 258 -8.01 -0.26 5.48
C VAL A 258 -7.29 -1.57 5.15
N PRO A 259 -6.22 -1.52 4.34
CA PRO A 259 -5.36 -2.68 4.13
C PRO A 259 -4.74 -3.13 5.46
N MET A 260 -4.82 -4.41 5.74
CA MET A 260 -4.38 -4.99 7.00
C MET A 260 -3.70 -6.33 6.77
N ALA A 261 -2.52 -6.52 7.38
CA ALA A 261 -1.80 -7.78 7.29
C ALA A 261 -2.65 -8.94 7.86
N LYS A 262 -2.64 -10.07 7.18
CA LYS A 262 -3.24 -11.30 7.67
C LYS A 262 -2.35 -11.95 8.74
N PRO A 263 -2.91 -12.68 9.70
CA PRO A 263 -2.10 -13.37 10.70
C PRO A 263 -1.38 -14.59 10.13
N GLY A 264 -0.24 -14.93 10.74
CA GLY A 264 0.54 -16.14 10.43
C GLY A 264 1.64 -15.92 9.40
N GLU A 265 2.29 -17.03 9.00
CA GLU A 265 3.38 -16.99 8.03
C GLU A 265 2.86 -16.66 6.62
N PRO A 266 3.53 -15.76 5.87
CA PRO A 266 3.11 -15.43 4.53
C PRO A 266 3.35 -16.60 3.56
N HIS A 267 2.33 -16.91 2.77
CA HIS A 267 2.38 -17.92 1.70
C HIS A 267 2.45 -17.31 0.30
N ALA A 268 2.43 -15.99 0.22
CA ALA A 268 2.55 -15.19 -0.98
C ALA A 268 3.32 -13.91 -0.64
N HIS A 269 3.78 -13.20 -1.64
CA HIS A 269 4.39 -11.88 -1.47
C HIS A 269 3.36 -10.85 -1.00
N ASN A 270 2.09 -11.08 -1.32
CA ASN A 270 0.95 -10.31 -0.87
C ASN A 270 0.18 -11.09 0.21
N HIS A 271 0.31 -10.63 1.47
CA HIS A 271 -0.27 -11.30 2.63
C HIS A 271 -1.15 -10.36 3.46
N PHE A 272 -2.06 -9.68 2.80
CA PHE A 272 -2.98 -8.72 3.41
C PHE A 272 -4.43 -8.93 2.92
N GLY A 273 -5.32 -8.14 3.45
CA GLY A 273 -6.69 -8.02 2.97
C GLY A 273 -7.28 -6.69 3.41
N ASN A 274 -8.34 -6.24 2.77
CA ASN A 274 -9.00 -4.99 3.13
C ASN A 274 -10.06 -5.23 4.21
N VAL A 275 -9.99 -4.43 5.27
CA VAL A 275 -11.06 -4.26 6.25
C VAL A 275 -11.80 -2.97 5.91
N VAL A 276 -13.11 -3.05 5.84
CA VAL A 276 -13.96 -1.87 5.62
C VAL A 276 -14.47 -1.38 6.97
N VAL A 277 -14.27 -0.10 7.26
CA VAL A 277 -14.76 0.55 8.49
C VAL A 277 -15.65 1.73 8.16
N GLY A 278 -16.66 1.96 8.99
CA GLY A 278 -17.41 3.20 8.99
C GLY A 278 -16.57 4.35 9.50
N LEU A 279 -16.68 5.53 8.90
CA LEU A 279 -16.02 6.74 9.42
C LEU A 279 -16.88 7.53 10.42
N HIS A 280 -18.14 7.18 10.53
CA HIS A 280 -19.09 7.68 11.57
C HIS A 280 -19.06 9.21 11.77
N PRO A 281 -19.28 10.02 10.73
CA PRO A 281 -19.17 11.48 10.82
C PRO A 281 -20.10 12.11 11.86
N ASN A 282 -21.25 11.49 12.11
CA ASN A 282 -22.26 11.97 13.05
C ASN A 282 -21.93 11.73 14.53
N LEU A 283 -20.84 10.99 14.83
CA LEU A 283 -20.40 10.75 16.20
C LEU A 283 -19.39 11.80 16.66
N GLY A 284 -19.42 12.15 17.93
CA GLY A 284 -18.34 12.91 18.57
C GLY A 284 -17.02 12.14 18.51
N TRP A 285 -15.91 12.83 18.73
CA TRP A 285 -14.58 12.30 18.47
C TRP A 285 -14.30 10.98 19.24
N GLU A 286 -14.61 10.94 20.54
CA GLU A 286 -14.34 9.77 21.42
C GLU A 286 -15.16 8.56 20.96
N ALA A 287 -16.47 8.72 20.79
CA ALA A 287 -17.37 7.65 20.33
C ALA A 287 -17.00 7.16 18.92
N ARG A 288 -16.56 8.06 18.05
CA ARG A 288 -16.04 7.72 16.71
C ARG A 288 -14.78 6.86 16.81
N ALA A 289 -13.82 7.28 17.64
CA ALA A 289 -12.57 6.56 17.83
C ALA A 289 -12.80 5.14 18.42
N GLU A 290 -13.67 5.02 19.41
CA GLU A 290 -14.06 3.73 19.98
C GLU A 290 -14.74 2.83 18.93
N ARG A 291 -15.66 3.37 18.16
CA ARG A 291 -16.37 2.62 17.12
C ARG A 291 -15.44 2.13 16.02
N ILE A 292 -14.57 3.00 15.50
CA ILE A 292 -13.56 2.65 14.50
C ILE A 292 -12.58 1.59 15.04
N ALA A 293 -12.12 1.74 16.30
CA ALA A 293 -11.23 0.78 16.93
C ALA A 293 -11.89 -0.61 17.05
N ALA A 294 -13.18 -0.65 17.43
CA ALA A 294 -13.96 -1.89 17.51
C ALA A 294 -14.09 -2.57 16.14
N GLU A 295 -14.42 -1.82 15.07
CA GLU A 295 -14.55 -2.36 13.72
C GLU A 295 -13.23 -2.87 13.15
N LEU A 296 -12.10 -2.21 13.44
CA LEU A 296 -10.76 -2.70 13.10
C LEU A 296 -10.42 -3.99 13.86
N ALA A 297 -10.81 -4.10 15.14
CA ALA A 297 -10.62 -5.31 15.92
C ALA A 297 -11.48 -6.47 15.38
N ASP A 298 -12.71 -6.19 14.95
CA ASP A 298 -13.58 -7.17 14.27
C ASP A 298 -12.98 -7.67 12.97
N GLY A 299 -12.39 -6.77 12.20
CA GLY A 299 -11.64 -7.11 10.98
C GLY A 299 -10.48 -8.07 11.27
N ARG A 300 -9.70 -7.81 12.34
CA ARG A 300 -8.60 -8.71 12.76
C ARG A 300 -9.14 -10.07 13.20
N ARG A 301 -10.24 -10.11 13.99
CA ARG A 301 -10.89 -11.38 14.40
C ARG A 301 -11.36 -12.18 13.19
N ARG A 302 -11.90 -11.50 12.18
CA ARG A 302 -12.32 -12.13 10.93
C ARG A 302 -11.14 -12.72 10.14
N PHE A 303 -10.01 -12.03 10.05
CA PHE A 303 -8.80 -12.57 9.41
C PHE A 303 -8.22 -13.77 10.16
N ALA A 304 -8.34 -13.79 11.49
CA ALA A 304 -7.94 -14.93 12.31
C ALA A 304 -8.91 -16.13 12.20
N HIS A 305 -10.14 -15.92 11.71
CA HIS A 305 -11.13 -17.00 11.59
C HIS A 305 -10.66 -18.05 10.56
N PRO A 306 -10.86 -19.38 10.85
CA PRO A 306 -10.42 -20.45 9.95
C PRO A 306 -10.93 -20.33 8.51
N ALA A 307 -12.12 -19.73 8.30
CA ALA A 307 -12.70 -19.54 6.97
C ALA A 307 -11.79 -18.73 6.05
N THR A 308 -11.11 -17.68 6.56
CA THR A 308 -10.14 -16.88 5.77
C THR A 308 -9.01 -17.74 5.25
N ARG A 309 -8.41 -18.56 6.11
CA ARG A 309 -7.31 -19.47 5.73
C ARG A 309 -7.75 -20.53 4.72
N TYR A 310 -8.98 -21.08 4.85
CA TYR A 310 -9.49 -22.05 3.88
C TYR A 310 -9.84 -21.40 2.55
N ALA A 311 -10.36 -20.17 2.55
CA ALA A 311 -10.59 -19.39 1.33
C ALA A 311 -9.26 -19.10 0.60
N ASP A 312 -8.22 -18.66 1.32
CA ASP A 312 -6.89 -18.43 0.74
C ASP A 312 -6.30 -19.72 0.11
N ARG A 313 -6.47 -20.87 0.78
CA ARG A 313 -6.04 -22.17 0.24
C ARG A 313 -6.82 -22.59 -1.01
N ALA A 314 -8.12 -22.32 -1.05
CA ALA A 314 -8.95 -22.58 -2.22
C ALA A 314 -8.53 -21.67 -3.39
N PHE A 315 -8.29 -20.40 -3.12
CA PHE A 315 -7.81 -19.45 -4.12
C PHE A 315 -6.41 -19.86 -4.67
N ALA A 316 -5.50 -20.30 -3.80
CA ALA A 316 -4.19 -20.79 -4.20
C ALA A 316 -4.22 -22.07 -5.07
N ALA A 317 -5.34 -22.81 -5.05
CA ALA A 317 -5.57 -24.00 -5.85
C ALA A 317 -6.27 -23.73 -7.20
N VAL A 318 -6.70 -22.49 -7.45
CA VAL A 318 -7.32 -22.10 -8.74
C VAL A 318 -6.31 -22.36 -9.87
N PRO A 319 -6.68 -23.02 -10.99
CA PRO A 319 -5.82 -23.19 -12.15
C PRO A 319 -5.47 -21.83 -12.80
N ALA A 320 -4.22 -21.69 -13.25
CA ALA A 320 -3.75 -20.46 -13.87
C ALA A 320 -4.61 -19.95 -15.03
N PRO A 321 -5.09 -20.80 -15.98
CA PRO A 321 -5.97 -20.36 -17.06
C PRO A 321 -7.28 -19.74 -16.55
N LEU A 322 -7.86 -20.33 -15.50
CA LEU A 322 -9.13 -19.85 -14.94
C LEU A 322 -8.94 -18.49 -14.23
N LEU A 323 -7.88 -18.35 -13.45
CA LEU A 323 -7.59 -17.06 -12.81
C LEU A 323 -7.25 -15.98 -13.84
N ARG A 324 -6.44 -16.32 -14.84
CA ARG A 324 -6.10 -15.40 -15.94
C ARG A 324 -7.33 -14.97 -16.73
N TRP A 325 -8.22 -15.91 -17.02
CA TRP A 325 -9.51 -15.61 -17.65
C TRP A 325 -10.35 -14.65 -16.79
N GLY A 326 -10.46 -14.91 -15.47
CA GLY A 326 -11.17 -14.03 -14.54
C GLY A 326 -10.59 -12.61 -14.51
N VAL A 327 -9.25 -12.47 -14.49
CA VAL A 327 -8.59 -11.15 -14.58
C VAL A 327 -8.85 -10.50 -15.95
N ALA A 328 -8.89 -11.29 -17.03
CA ALA A 328 -9.17 -10.77 -18.38
C ALA A 328 -10.58 -10.17 -18.50
N GLN A 329 -11.56 -10.67 -17.72
CA GLN A 329 -12.93 -10.12 -17.67
C GLN A 329 -13.03 -8.79 -16.92
N PHE A 330 -12.00 -8.41 -16.14
CA PHE A 330 -12.02 -7.13 -15.46
C PHE A 330 -11.98 -6.00 -16.49
N ASP A 331 -12.99 -5.14 -16.41
CA ASP A 331 -13.11 -3.93 -17.22
C ASP A 331 -13.01 -2.71 -16.29
N ALA A 332 -11.95 -1.91 -16.48
CA ALA A 332 -11.74 -0.70 -15.71
C ALA A 332 -12.74 0.42 -16.04
N ASP A 333 -13.47 0.31 -17.15
CA ASP A 333 -14.43 1.32 -17.58
C ASP A 333 -15.82 1.11 -16.99
N VAL A 334 -16.13 -0.10 -16.54
CA VAL A 334 -17.39 -0.41 -15.84
C VAL A 334 -17.42 0.25 -14.47
N ARG A 335 -18.37 1.13 -14.26
CA ARG A 335 -18.58 1.81 -12.98
C ARG A 335 -19.61 1.06 -12.14
N PRO A 336 -19.25 0.56 -10.94
CA PRO A 336 -20.22 -0.08 -10.05
C PRO A 336 -21.21 0.95 -9.50
N VAL A 337 -22.37 0.50 -9.07
CA VAL A 337 -23.38 1.34 -8.40
C VAL A 337 -23.09 1.57 -6.92
N GLN A 338 -22.25 0.71 -6.33
CA GLN A 338 -21.85 0.75 -4.92
C GLN A 338 -20.37 0.40 -4.77
N VAL A 339 -19.76 0.86 -3.69
CA VAL A 339 -18.35 0.62 -3.33
C VAL A 339 -18.23 0.10 -1.91
N SER A 340 -17.08 -0.49 -1.59
CA SER A 340 -16.76 -0.94 -0.21
C SER A 340 -16.43 0.25 0.68
N GLY A 341 -15.71 1.24 0.15
CA GLY A 341 -15.31 2.45 0.86
C GLY A 341 -15.25 3.67 -0.06
N ASN A 342 -15.25 4.83 0.54
CA ASN A 342 -15.18 6.12 -0.18
C ASN A 342 -13.75 6.67 -0.19
N THR A 343 -12.85 6.05 0.53
CA THR A 343 -11.40 6.28 0.51
C THR A 343 -10.66 5.03 0.96
N VAL A 344 -9.36 4.99 0.70
CA VAL A 344 -8.41 4.02 1.28
C VAL A 344 -7.56 4.72 2.32
N VAL A 345 -7.34 4.09 3.48
CA VAL A 345 -6.37 4.54 4.48
C VAL A 345 -5.37 3.43 4.74
N SER A 346 -4.19 3.52 4.13
CA SER A 346 -3.09 2.57 4.31
C SER A 346 -2.18 3.03 5.44
N SER A 347 -2.06 2.22 6.50
CA SER A 347 -1.29 2.58 7.69
C SER A 347 -0.20 1.56 7.97
N VAL A 348 1.08 1.99 7.90
CA VAL A 348 2.25 1.13 8.11
C VAL A 348 3.30 1.85 8.95
N HIS A 349 3.69 1.24 10.08
CA HIS A 349 4.88 1.68 10.81
C HIS A 349 6.12 0.95 10.27
N ARG A 350 7.11 1.72 9.77
CA ARG A 350 8.31 1.19 9.08
C ARG A 350 9.51 0.95 10.01
N GLY A 351 9.26 0.92 11.32
CA GLY A 351 10.27 0.61 12.32
C GLY A 351 11.04 1.84 12.86
N PRO A 352 12.20 1.64 13.48
CA PRO A 352 13.01 2.73 14.03
C PRO A 352 13.59 3.63 12.93
N ALA A 353 13.99 4.85 13.29
CA ALA A 353 14.62 5.83 12.40
C ALA A 353 16.15 5.57 12.26
N ASP A 354 16.52 4.33 11.98
CA ASP A 354 17.90 3.82 11.88
C ASP A 354 18.41 3.71 10.44
N LEU A 355 17.60 4.11 9.46
CA LEU A 355 17.91 4.01 8.04
C LEU A 355 18.83 5.15 7.60
N THR A 356 19.73 4.85 6.65
CA THR A 356 20.66 5.84 6.10
C THR A 356 20.82 5.70 4.59
N PHE A 357 21.04 6.83 3.91
CA PHE A 357 21.42 6.88 2.50
C PHE A 357 22.63 7.81 2.35
N GLY A 358 23.76 7.28 1.85
CA GLY A 358 25.00 8.05 1.69
C GLY A 358 25.49 8.73 2.99
N GLY A 359 25.20 8.14 4.16
CA GLY A 359 25.53 8.71 5.47
C GLY A 359 24.45 9.61 6.08
N ALA A 360 23.54 10.18 5.28
CA ALA A 360 22.41 10.97 5.77
C ALA A 360 21.37 10.08 6.47
N ARG A 361 20.82 10.55 7.60
CA ARG A 361 19.83 9.81 8.40
C ARG A 361 18.41 10.06 7.87
N VAL A 362 17.56 9.05 7.94
CA VAL A 362 16.13 9.20 7.60
C VAL A 362 15.45 10.17 8.57
N ALA A 363 14.75 11.17 8.00
CA ALA A 363 13.96 12.15 8.74
C ALA A 363 12.47 11.77 8.74
N LEU A 364 11.94 11.36 7.59
CA LEU A 364 10.55 10.94 7.46
C LEU A 364 10.39 9.84 6.41
N THR A 365 9.24 9.18 6.45
CA THR A 365 8.80 8.27 5.40
C THR A 365 7.35 8.56 5.05
N ALA A 366 7.02 8.48 3.77
CA ALA A 366 5.66 8.66 3.26
C ALA A 366 5.31 7.57 2.23
N GLY A 367 4.07 7.51 1.84
CA GLY A 367 3.61 6.65 0.75
C GLY A 367 2.23 7.09 0.29
N TYR A 368 1.99 6.89 -0.98
CA TYR A 368 0.79 7.39 -1.64
C TYR A 368 0.08 6.18 -2.28
N PRO A 369 -0.93 5.58 -1.58
CA PRO A 369 -1.66 4.45 -2.13
C PRO A 369 -2.22 4.81 -3.51
N ALA A 370 -2.13 3.86 -4.45
CA ALA A 370 -2.54 4.08 -5.82
C ALA A 370 -4.03 4.43 -5.91
N LEU A 371 -4.39 5.35 -6.79
CA LEU A 371 -5.78 5.58 -7.17
C LEU A 371 -6.28 4.43 -8.05
N SER A 372 -7.58 4.19 -8.04
CA SER A 372 -8.20 3.15 -8.86
C SER A 372 -9.41 3.70 -9.63
N PRO A 373 -9.97 2.98 -10.60
CA PRO A 373 -11.11 3.48 -11.39
C PRO A 373 -12.32 3.96 -10.58
N VAL A 374 -12.42 3.53 -9.32
CA VAL A 374 -13.52 3.90 -8.40
C VAL A 374 -13.01 4.52 -7.09
N MET A 375 -11.77 4.99 -7.09
CA MET A 375 -11.14 5.57 -5.89
C MET A 375 -10.22 6.72 -6.30
N GLY A 376 -10.76 7.93 -6.29
CA GLY A 376 -10.05 9.16 -6.67
C GLY A 376 -9.33 9.85 -5.51
N LEU A 377 -9.47 9.34 -4.28
CA LEU A 377 -8.82 9.86 -3.08
C LEU A 377 -8.34 8.72 -2.19
N THR A 378 -7.06 8.74 -1.82
CA THR A 378 -6.45 7.78 -0.89
C THR A 378 -5.54 8.46 0.12
N HIS A 379 -5.31 7.80 1.26
CA HIS A 379 -4.48 8.30 2.34
C HIS A 379 -3.40 7.28 2.72
N GLY A 380 -2.18 7.78 2.91
CA GLY A 380 -1.08 7.04 3.50
C GLY A 380 -0.79 7.53 4.92
N VAL A 381 -0.63 6.63 5.86
CA VAL A 381 -0.27 6.92 7.25
C VAL A 381 0.98 6.13 7.59
N HIS A 382 2.15 6.75 7.46
CA HIS A 382 3.40 6.04 7.52
C HIS A 382 4.29 6.59 8.66
N GLY A 383 4.66 5.69 9.57
CA GLY A 383 5.51 6.04 10.72
C GLY A 383 6.93 5.51 10.56
N ILE A 384 7.91 6.29 11.03
CA ILE A 384 9.29 5.84 11.25
C ILE A 384 9.83 6.50 12.52
N GLY A 385 10.36 5.71 13.46
CA GLY A 385 10.70 6.24 14.78
C GLY A 385 9.46 6.89 15.43
N ASP A 386 9.60 8.15 15.84
CA ASP A 386 8.51 8.95 16.44
C ASP A 386 7.79 9.85 15.43
N THR A 387 8.20 9.87 14.17
CA THR A 387 7.54 10.67 13.14
C THR A 387 6.44 9.89 12.43
N VAL A 388 5.37 10.58 12.10
CA VAL A 388 4.22 10.06 11.32
C VAL A 388 3.93 11.02 10.19
N ALA A 389 4.03 10.55 8.97
CA ALA A 389 3.57 11.25 7.78
C ALA A 389 2.14 10.82 7.45
N ILE A 390 1.25 11.79 7.28
CA ILE A 390 -0.12 11.58 6.80
C ILE A 390 -0.18 12.17 5.41
N SER A 391 -0.31 11.30 4.42
CA SER A 391 -0.20 11.63 3.02
C SER A 391 -1.56 11.53 2.34
N VAL A 392 -1.80 12.42 1.39
CA VAL A 392 -3.00 12.45 0.54
C VAL A 392 -2.58 12.24 -0.89
N HIS A 393 -3.25 11.35 -1.61
CA HIS A 393 -3.17 11.21 -3.06
C HIS A 393 -4.56 11.41 -3.64
N ALA A 394 -4.73 12.43 -4.44
CA ALA A 394 -6.02 12.80 -5.00
C ALA A 394 -5.93 13.06 -6.50
N ALA A 395 -6.98 12.67 -7.21
CA ALA A 395 -7.27 13.15 -8.54
C ALA A 395 -8.11 14.44 -8.44
N GLU A 396 -7.85 15.41 -9.30
CA GLU A 396 -8.61 16.65 -9.37
C GLU A 396 -10.12 16.41 -9.57
N SER A 397 -10.46 15.33 -10.32
CA SER A 397 -11.85 14.90 -10.50
C SER A 397 -12.57 14.49 -9.22
N ALA A 398 -11.83 14.11 -8.16
CA ALA A 398 -12.37 13.67 -6.88
C ALA A 398 -12.24 14.75 -5.79
N VAL A 399 -11.15 15.48 -5.81
CA VAL A 399 -10.83 16.59 -4.89
C VAL A 399 -10.26 17.72 -5.74
N PRO A 400 -11.07 18.70 -6.15
CA PRO A 400 -10.64 19.76 -7.04
C PRO A 400 -9.47 20.59 -6.49
N ASP A 401 -9.45 20.82 -5.18
CA ASP A 401 -8.38 21.53 -4.48
C ASP A 401 -7.84 20.67 -3.33
N ILE A 402 -6.69 20.06 -3.57
CA ILE A 402 -6.02 19.19 -2.58
C ILE A 402 -5.50 19.99 -1.38
N ASP A 403 -5.15 21.26 -1.56
CA ASP A 403 -4.58 22.08 -0.48
C ASP A 403 -5.68 22.55 0.47
N VAL A 404 -6.89 22.83 -0.02
CA VAL A 404 -8.09 23.03 0.82
C VAL A 404 -8.37 21.76 1.63
N TYR A 405 -8.37 20.59 0.99
CA TYR A 405 -8.57 19.32 1.72
C TYR A 405 -7.49 19.06 2.74
N LEU A 406 -6.23 19.35 2.40
CA LEU A 406 -5.10 19.20 3.32
C LEU A 406 -5.27 20.08 4.56
N GLY A 407 -5.74 21.34 4.40
CA GLY A 407 -6.05 22.24 5.50
C GLY A 407 -7.13 21.69 6.42
N LEU A 408 -8.20 21.09 5.87
CA LEU A 408 -9.23 20.41 6.66
C LEU A 408 -8.69 19.21 7.43
N LEU A 409 -7.81 18.44 6.82
CA LEU A 409 -7.17 17.28 7.44
C LEU A 409 -6.20 17.71 8.55
N ASP A 410 -5.44 18.78 8.32
CA ASP A 410 -4.50 19.36 9.29
C ASP A 410 -5.23 19.86 10.54
N ALA A 411 -6.34 20.57 10.36
CA ALA A 411 -7.16 21.08 11.44
C ALA A 411 -7.86 19.96 12.26
N ALA A 412 -8.00 18.76 11.69
CA ALA A 412 -8.64 17.61 12.32
C ALA A 412 -7.68 16.70 13.09
N LEU A 413 -6.36 16.87 12.93
CA LEU A 413 -5.31 16.08 13.58
C LEU A 413 -4.94 16.61 14.94
#